data_4e5c6f90da3c5bb4f1c519c2bf8f0b94
#
_entry.id   4e5c6f90da3c5bb4f1c519c2bf8f0b94
#
_cell.length_a   1.000
_cell.length_b   1.000
_cell.length_c   1.000
_cell.angle_alpha   90.00
_cell.angle_beta   90.00
_cell.angle_gamma   90.00
#
_symmetry.space_group_name_H-M   'P 1'
#
loop_
_entity.id
_entity.type
_entity.pdbx_description
1 polymer ?
#
loop_
_entity_poly.entity_id
_entity_poly.type
_entity_poly.pdbx_seq_one_letter_code
_entity_poly.pdbx_strand_id
1 'polypeptide(L)'
;MTPVTILQSAAAVRPNWVNQCMTSVADWSLRQGYHYHCIGDELFEWVTPKLRAKLHDRTPILADLARLRWIEAELAVRGGLVVWIDADTLVVDATWHVPDSEHTIFGEECWVQPTADGAWRAYQSPHNAFMGFTAASPVLSFLAYLSESIIERADAAHIAPQMVGPKLLKALNNLAQFTLVPEAGAVSPELLTEWVGDAGPATACYAKAARPPLALVNLCSSLALSEEAVQRAAQYVSRHGA
;
A
#
# COMPACT_ATOMS: atom_id res chain seq x y z
N MET A 1 -6.34 -9.48 22.42
CA MET A 1 -6.10 -8.90 21.07
C MET A 1 -4.69 -9.24 20.65
N THR A 2 -4.50 -9.65 19.41
CA THR A 2 -3.19 -9.89 18.83
C THR A 2 -2.40 -8.57 18.81
N PRO A 3 -1.15 -8.51 19.30
CA PRO A 3 -0.33 -7.31 19.18
C PRO A 3 -0.15 -6.91 17.73
N VAL A 4 -0.32 -5.62 17.42
CA VAL A 4 -0.17 -5.08 16.05
C VAL A 4 1.06 -4.18 16.00
N THR A 5 1.91 -4.41 14.99
CA THR A 5 3.05 -3.55 14.66
C THR A 5 2.85 -2.94 13.29
N ILE A 6 2.92 -1.62 13.19
CA ILE A 6 2.82 -0.87 11.94
C ILE A 6 4.22 -0.50 11.47
N LEU A 7 4.54 -0.80 10.21
CA LEU A 7 5.81 -0.49 9.57
C LEU A 7 5.63 0.53 8.45
N GLN A 8 6.46 1.55 8.44
CA GLN A 8 6.59 2.50 7.32
C GLN A 8 8.07 2.75 7.00
N SER A 9 8.33 3.13 5.76
CA SER A 9 9.64 3.64 5.33
C SER A 9 9.46 4.77 4.33
N ALA A 10 10.31 5.77 4.43
CA ALA A 10 10.38 6.85 3.44
C ALA A 10 11.78 7.45 3.38
N ALA A 11 12.18 7.93 2.19
CA ALA A 11 13.41 8.67 2.01
C ALA A 11 13.45 9.93 2.91
N ALA A 12 14.65 10.33 3.34
CA ALA A 12 14.83 11.52 4.17
C ALA A 12 14.35 12.80 3.46
N VAL A 13 14.57 12.90 2.16
CA VAL A 13 14.09 14.01 1.32
C VAL A 13 12.81 13.58 0.61
N ARG A 14 11.69 14.19 0.98
CA ARG A 14 10.36 13.88 0.46
C ARG A 14 9.44 15.11 0.50
N PRO A 15 8.37 15.14 -0.31
CA PRO A 15 7.36 16.20 -0.26
C PRO A 15 6.72 16.29 1.15
N ASN A 16 6.32 17.51 1.55
CA ASN A 16 5.75 17.71 2.88
C ASN A 16 4.41 16.98 3.08
N TRP A 17 3.62 16.84 2.02
CA TRP A 17 2.37 16.06 2.09
C TRP A 17 2.60 14.58 2.48
N VAL A 18 3.75 13.97 2.11
CA VAL A 18 4.11 12.62 2.56
C VAL A 18 4.35 12.63 4.08
N ASN A 19 4.96 13.68 4.63
CA ASN A 19 5.08 13.83 6.09
C ASN A 19 3.71 13.89 6.77
N GLN A 20 2.72 14.57 6.16
CA GLN A 20 1.35 14.59 6.69
C GLN A 20 0.73 13.19 6.71
N CYS A 21 0.89 12.41 5.64
CA CYS A 21 0.44 11.02 5.60
C CYS A 21 1.10 10.19 6.70
N MET A 22 2.43 10.23 6.81
CA MET A 22 3.18 9.48 7.83
C MET A 22 2.78 9.88 9.25
N THR A 23 2.59 11.18 9.50
CA THR A 23 2.12 11.67 10.80
C THR A 23 0.73 11.13 11.12
N SER A 24 -0.19 11.10 10.13
CA SER A 24 -1.53 10.55 10.34
C SER A 24 -1.50 9.08 10.73
N VAL A 25 -0.61 8.28 10.13
CA VAL A 25 -0.43 6.86 10.47
C VAL A 25 0.21 6.70 11.85
N ALA A 26 1.23 7.49 12.19
CA ALA A 26 1.87 7.45 13.50
C ALA A 26 0.90 7.80 14.64
N ASP A 27 0.12 8.89 14.47
CA ASP A 27 -0.88 9.35 15.45
C ASP A 27 -2.02 8.34 15.60
N TRP A 28 -2.48 7.76 14.51
CA TRP A 28 -3.48 6.70 14.53
C TRP A 28 -2.94 5.46 15.24
N SER A 29 -1.72 5.02 14.93
CA SER A 29 -1.09 3.87 15.57
C SER A 29 -0.99 4.06 17.09
N LEU A 30 -0.58 5.25 17.53
CA LEU A 30 -0.51 5.59 18.95
C LEU A 30 -1.89 5.51 19.63
N ARG A 31 -2.94 6.07 19.00
CA ARG A 31 -4.32 6.03 19.54
C ARG A 31 -4.86 4.62 19.65
N GLN A 32 -4.50 3.74 18.69
CA GLN A 32 -4.92 2.35 18.67
C GLN A 32 -4.08 1.45 19.61
N GLY A 33 -3.02 1.99 20.21
CA GLY A 33 -2.09 1.20 21.03
C GLY A 33 -1.21 0.25 20.21
N TYR A 34 -1.02 0.54 18.93
CA TYR A 34 -0.14 -0.23 18.05
C TYR A 34 1.31 0.20 18.21
N HIS A 35 2.23 -0.74 18.03
CA HIS A 35 3.65 -0.40 17.93
C HIS A 35 3.92 0.18 16.53
N TYR A 36 4.42 1.41 16.47
CA TYR A 36 4.80 2.06 15.22
C TYR A 36 6.31 2.09 15.05
N HIS A 37 6.80 1.61 13.91
CA HIS A 37 8.22 1.60 13.56
C HIS A 37 8.41 2.16 12.16
N CYS A 38 9.21 3.24 12.05
CA CYS A 38 9.52 3.90 10.79
C CYS A 38 11.03 3.95 10.60
N ILE A 39 11.50 3.59 9.40
CA ILE A 39 12.91 3.69 8.99
C ILE A 39 13.03 4.50 7.69
N GLY A 40 14.25 4.91 7.35
CA GLY A 40 14.57 5.59 6.11
C GLY A 40 15.02 4.62 5.02
N ASP A 41 16.08 5.02 4.32
CA ASP A 41 16.68 4.22 3.26
C ASP A 41 17.39 2.95 3.79
N GLU A 42 17.52 2.80 5.12
CA GLU A 42 17.94 1.57 5.81
C GLU A 42 17.05 0.38 5.42
N LEU A 43 15.83 0.64 4.96
CA LEU A 43 14.95 -0.38 4.38
C LEU A 43 15.69 -1.24 3.34
N PHE A 44 16.54 -0.63 2.52
CA PHE A 44 17.23 -1.36 1.45
C PHE A 44 18.33 -2.29 1.94
N GLU A 45 18.75 -2.18 3.20
CA GLU A 45 19.73 -3.09 3.80
C GLU A 45 19.19 -4.52 3.97
N TRP A 46 17.86 -4.67 4.00
CA TRP A 46 17.20 -5.98 4.02
C TRP A 46 17.31 -6.77 2.71
N VAL A 47 17.82 -6.14 1.64
CA VAL A 47 18.08 -6.80 0.36
C VAL A 47 19.57 -7.04 0.17
N THR A 48 19.94 -8.19 -0.38
CA THR A 48 21.35 -8.55 -0.59
C THR A 48 22.08 -7.53 -1.47
N PRO A 49 23.39 -7.29 -1.23
CA PRO A 49 24.17 -6.34 -2.05
C PRO A 49 24.10 -6.62 -3.55
N LYS A 50 24.08 -7.91 -3.93
CA LYS A 50 23.95 -8.34 -5.34
C LYS A 50 22.67 -7.83 -6.00
N LEU A 51 21.54 -7.97 -5.32
CA LEU A 51 20.23 -7.52 -5.85
C LEU A 51 20.11 -6.00 -5.81
N ARG A 52 20.64 -5.34 -4.77
CA ARG A 52 20.72 -3.88 -4.73
C ARG A 52 21.49 -3.31 -5.91
N ALA A 53 22.65 -3.87 -6.21
CA ALA A 53 23.44 -3.45 -7.37
C ALA A 53 22.70 -3.68 -8.70
N LYS A 54 21.94 -4.78 -8.82
CA LYS A 54 21.13 -5.07 -10.02
C LYS A 54 19.96 -4.11 -10.19
N LEU A 55 19.38 -3.62 -9.10
CA LEU A 55 18.18 -2.77 -9.07
C LEU A 55 18.47 -1.30 -8.77
N HIS A 56 19.71 -0.83 -8.87
CA HIS A 56 20.12 0.52 -8.43
C HIS A 56 19.25 1.64 -9.00
N ASP A 57 18.73 1.50 -10.22
CA ASP A 57 17.82 2.45 -10.88
C ASP A 57 16.33 2.05 -10.78
N ARG A 58 16.01 1.05 -9.98
CA ARG A 58 14.66 0.46 -9.87
C ARG A 58 14.16 0.47 -8.43
N THR A 59 14.30 1.61 -7.76
CA THR A 59 13.93 1.79 -6.34
C THR A 59 12.56 1.22 -5.96
N PRO A 60 11.47 1.37 -6.74
CA PRO A 60 10.18 0.78 -6.37
C PRO A 60 10.21 -0.75 -6.26
N ILE A 61 10.92 -1.43 -7.19
CA ILE A 61 11.05 -2.90 -7.17
C ILE A 61 11.91 -3.34 -5.99
N LEU A 62 12.97 -2.58 -5.70
CA LEU A 62 13.83 -2.84 -4.54
C LEU A 62 13.03 -2.69 -3.24
N ALA A 63 12.20 -1.65 -3.13
CA ALA A 63 11.32 -1.43 -1.98
C ALA A 63 10.28 -2.54 -1.83
N ASP A 64 9.72 -3.06 -2.93
CA ASP A 64 8.75 -4.15 -2.91
C ASP A 64 9.35 -5.44 -2.31
N LEU A 65 10.61 -5.76 -2.58
CA LEU A 65 11.29 -6.88 -1.94
C LEU A 65 11.71 -6.56 -0.50
N ALA A 66 12.29 -5.38 -0.29
CA ALA A 66 12.84 -4.98 1.00
C ALA A 66 11.77 -4.98 2.11
N ARG A 67 10.56 -4.47 1.83
CA ARG A 67 9.45 -4.46 2.80
C ARG A 67 9.04 -5.87 3.24
N LEU A 68 9.04 -6.85 2.33
CA LEU A 68 8.73 -8.23 2.68
C LEU A 68 9.79 -8.82 3.63
N ARG A 69 11.07 -8.58 3.35
CA ARG A 69 12.17 -9.04 4.19
C ARG A 69 12.17 -8.37 5.58
N TRP A 70 11.85 -7.08 5.64
CA TRP A 70 11.74 -6.40 6.92
C TRP A 70 10.54 -6.91 7.74
N ILE A 71 9.39 -7.16 7.10
CA ILE A 71 8.23 -7.78 7.76
C ILE A 71 8.61 -9.15 8.34
N GLU A 72 9.34 -10.01 7.60
CA GLU A 72 9.83 -11.30 8.11
C GLU A 72 10.68 -11.13 9.37
N ALA A 73 11.59 -10.16 9.37
CA ALA A 73 12.46 -9.88 10.51
C ALA A 73 11.68 -9.36 11.73
N GLU A 74 10.74 -8.43 11.54
CA GLU A 74 9.90 -7.91 12.63
C GLU A 74 8.98 -9.00 13.22
N LEU A 75 8.43 -9.87 12.40
CA LEU A 75 7.64 -11.02 12.86
C LEU A 75 8.47 -11.97 13.73
N ALA A 76 9.73 -12.22 13.35
CA ALA A 76 10.63 -13.08 14.11
C ALA A 76 10.97 -12.50 15.49
N VAL A 77 11.01 -11.17 15.62
CA VAL A 77 11.35 -10.49 16.88
C VAL A 77 10.12 -10.24 17.76
N ARG A 78 9.00 -9.79 17.16
CA ARG A 78 7.83 -9.30 17.91
C ARG A 78 6.66 -10.26 17.93
N GLY A 79 6.53 -11.10 16.91
CA GLY A 79 5.32 -11.90 16.69
C GLY A 79 4.11 -11.03 16.40
N GLY A 80 2.91 -11.55 16.64
CA GLY A 80 1.66 -10.84 16.44
C GLY A 80 1.32 -10.63 14.95
N LEU A 81 0.67 -9.51 14.66
CA LEU A 81 0.34 -9.06 13.29
C LEU A 81 1.26 -7.88 12.93
N VAL A 82 2.09 -8.05 11.92
CA VAL A 82 2.94 -6.98 11.37
C VAL A 82 2.29 -6.45 10.11
N VAL A 83 2.03 -5.15 10.07
CA VAL A 83 1.36 -4.46 8.97
C VAL A 83 2.29 -3.43 8.35
N TRP A 84 2.53 -3.55 7.07
CA TRP A 84 3.16 -2.53 6.24
C TRP A 84 2.14 -1.53 5.74
N ILE A 85 2.45 -0.24 5.82
CA ILE A 85 1.67 0.84 5.23
C ILE A 85 2.62 1.76 4.44
N ASP A 86 2.35 2.00 3.16
CA ASP A 86 3.16 2.92 2.35
C ASP A 86 3.13 4.34 2.91
N ALA A 87 4.23 5.08 2.79
CA ALA A 87 4.42 6.41 3.37
C ALA A 87 3.44 7.48 2.85
N ASP A 88 2.85 7.26 1.69
CA ASP A 88 1.86 8.11 1.03
C ASP A 88 0.41 7.68 1.31
N THR A 89 0.20 6.92 2.37
CA THR A 89 -1.12 6.53 2.85
C THR A 89 -1.59 7.48 3.95
N LEU A 90 -2.77 8.06 3.74
CA LEU A 90 -3.44 8.96 4.67
C LEU A 90 -4.48 8.19 5.48
N VAL A 91 -4.48 8.36 6.81
CA VAL A 91 -5.56 7.90 7.68
C VAL A 91 -6.66 8.94 7.69
N VAL A 92 -7.85 8.57 7.26
CA VAL A 92 -9.02 9.45 7.21
C VAL A 92 -10.07 9.10 8.27
N ASP A 93 -10.12 7.84 8.71
CA ASP A 93 -10.89 7.42 9.89
C ASP A 93 -9.94 6.90 10.99
N ALA A 94 -9.69 7.77 11.97
CA ALA A 94 -8.82 7.44 13.10
C ALA A 94 -9.45 6.45 14.11
N THR A 95 -10.72 6.10 13.96
CA THR A 95 -11.42 5.13 14.81
C THR A 95 -11.35 3.71 14.26
N TRP A 96 -10.99 3.57 12.99
CA TRP A 96 -10.83 2.27 12.35
C TRP A 96 -9.71 1.45 12.97
N HIS A 97 -9.90 0.13 13.04
CA HIS A 97 -8.92 -0.83 13.55
C HIS A 97 -8.48 -1.77 12.45
N VAL A 98 -7.19 -2.16 12.49
CA VAL A 98 -6.71 -3.26 11.65
C VAL A 98 -7.54 -4.50 11.95
N PRO A 99 -8.14 -5.16 10.94
CA PRO A 99 -8.90 -6.38 11.16
C PRO A 99 -8.04 -7.49 11.79
N ASP A 100 -8.61 -8.22 12.74
CA ASP A 100 -7.96 -9.43 13.24
C ASP A 100 -7.76 -10.41 12.08
N SER A 101 -6.56 -10.96 11.98
CA SER A 101 -6.23 -11.95 10.98
C SER A 101 -5.33 -13.03 11.57
N GLU A 102 -5.62 -14.27 11.22
CA GLU A 102 -4.77 -15.39 11.61
C GLU A 102 -3.57 -15.59 10.68
N HIS A 103 -3.63 -15.04 9.45
CA HIS A 103 -2.60 -15.30 8.44
C HIS A 103 -2.13 -14.07 7.69
N THR A 104 -2.93 -13.59 6.73
CA THR A 104 -2.52 -12.58 5.74
C THR A 104 -3.70 -11.72 5.34
N ILE A 105 -3.48 -10.41 5.27
CA ILE A 105 -4.43 -9.42 4.73
C ILE A 105 -3.74 -8.49 3.75
N PHE A 106 -4.45 -8.06 2.71
CA PHE A 106 -4.00 -7.04 1.78
C PHE A 106 -5.05 -5.95 1.64
N GLY A 107 -4.61 -4.72 1.41
CA GLY A 107 -5.52 -3.66 0.99
C GLY A 107 -6.14 -3.96 -0.38
N GLU A 108 -7.30 -3.38 -0.65
CA GLU A 108 -7.99 -3.52 -1.93
C GLU A 108 -8.05 -2.18 -2.66
N GLU A 109 -7.30 -2.05 -3.75
CA GLU A 109 -7.46 -0.90 -4.64
C GLU A 109 -8.78 -0.95 -5.41
N CYS A 110 -9.34 0.22 -5.65
CA CYS A 110 -10.42 0.42 -6.61
C CYS A 110 -9.95 1.38 -7.70
N TRP A 111 -9.35 0.82 -8.75
CA TRP A 111 -8.77 1.59 -9.84
C TRP A 111 -9.83 1.97 -10.86
N VAL A 112 -10.20 3.23 -10.89
CA VAL A 112 -11.22 3.77 -11.79
C VAL A 112 -10.51 4.45 -12.96
N GLN A 113 -10.83 4.04 -14.18
CA GLN A 113 -10.25 4.61 -15.39
C GLN A 113 -11.21 4.54 -16.58
N PRO A 114 -11.04 5.41 -17.60
CA PRO A 114 -11.79 5.29 -18.85
C PRO A 114 -11.33 4.07 -19.64
N THR A 115 -12.26 3.42 -20.30
CA THR A 115 -12.01 2.35 -21.26
C THR A 115 -11.84 2.93 -22.69
N ALA A 116 -11.38 2.12 -23.64
CA ALA A 116 -11.12 2.57 -25.02
C ALA A 116 -12.39 3.10 -25.73
N ASP A 117 -13.57 2.68 -25.32
CA ASP A 117 -14.87 3.15 -25.80
C ASP A 117 -15.41 4.38 -25.06
N GLY A 118 -14.62 4.94 -24.12
CA GLY A 118 -14.97 6.11 -23.32
C GLY A 118 -15.86 5.84 -22.11
N ALA A 119 -16.25 4.59 -21.86
CA ALA A 119 -16.96 4.23 -20.64
C ALA A 119 -15.99 4.23 -19.43
N TRP A 120 -16.52 4.44 -18.21
CA TRP A 120 -15.74 4.35 -17.00
C TRP A 120 -15.91 2.98 -16.34
N ARG A 121 -14.81 2.41 -15.86
CA ARG A 121 -14.81 1.15 -15.14
C ARG A 121 -13.97 1.22 -13.87
N ALA A 122 -14.48 0.54 -12.84
CA ALA A 122 -13.77 0.29 -11.59
C ALA A 122 -13.20 -1.14 -11.62
N TYR A 123 -11.91 -1.27 -11.37
CA TYR A 123 -11.19 -2.54 -11.27
C TYR A 123 -10.73 -2.73 -9.83
N GLN A 124 -11.13 -3.84 -9.24
CA GLN A 124 -10.73 -4.20 -7.87
C GLN A 124 -9.60 -5.21 -7.91
N SER A 125 -8.56 -4.98 -7.10
CA SER A 125 -7.44 -5.92 -6.94
C SER A 125 -6.69 -5.67 -5.64
N PRO A 126 -5.95 -6.69 -5.13
CA PRO A 126 -5.06 -6.46 -4.01
C PRO A 126 -3.96 -5.48 -4.38
N HIS A 127 -3.54 -4.67 -3.44
CA HIS A 127 -2.37 -3.82 -3.57
C HIS A 127 -1.42 -3.99 -2.39
N ASN A 128 -0.17 -3.59 -2.56
CA ASN A 128 0.89 -3.75 -1.57
C ASN A 128 1.21 -2.50 -0.75
N ALA A 129 0.40 -1.45 -0.87
CA ALA A 129 0.51 -0.27 -0.01
C ALA A 129 -0.04 -0.52 1.41
N PHE A 130 -0.85 -1.56 1.58
CA PHE A 130 -1.30 -2.10 2.86
C PHE A 130 -1.19 -3.62 2.83
N MET A 131 -0.36 -4.19 3.69
CA MET A 131 -0.16 -5.64 3.79
C MET A 131 0.03 -6.03 5.26
N GLY A 132 -0.70 -7.03 5.74
CA GLY A 132 -0.54 -7.57 7.08
C GLY A 132 -0.25 -9.06 7.08
N PHE A 133 0.68 -9.48 7.95
CA PHE A 133 1.08 -10.88 8.07
C PHE A 133 1.27 -11.27 9.54
N THR A 134 0.95 -12.51 9.85
CA THR A 134 1.34 -13.17 11.10
C THR A 134 2.46 -14.19 10.85
N ALA A 135 3.06 -14.70 11.91
CA ALA A 135 4.06 -15.77 11.80
C ALA A 135 3.49 -17.08 11.19
N ALA A 136 2.17 -17.26 11.21
CA ALA A 136 1.50 -18.40 10.59
C ALA A 136 1.20 -18.21 9.10
N SER A 137 1.51 -17.03 8.52
CA SER A 137 1.25 -16.74 7.11
C SER A 137 2.08 -17.65 6.19
N PRO A 138 1.45 -18.48 5.35
CA PRO A 138 2.17 -19.27 4.34
C PRO A 138 2.59 -18.41 3.14
N VAL A 139 2.09 -17.17 3.04
CA VAL A 139 2.20 -16.32 1.86
C VAL A 139 3.45 -15.46 1.91
N LEU A 140 3.86 -14.95 3.10
CA LEU A 140 4.94 -13.97 3.22
C LEU A 140 6.28 -14.49 2.66
N SER A 141 6.78 -15.61 3.18
CA SER A 141 8.05 -16.19 2.72
C SER A 141 7.99 -16.63 1.26
N PHE A 142 6.83 -17.08 0.81
CA PHE A 142 6.63 -17.42 -0.61
C PHE A 142 6.69 -16.18 -1.51
N LEU A 143 6.05 -15.07 -1.13
CA LEU A 143 6.13 -13.80 -1.85
C LEU A 143 7.56 -13.27 -1.91
N ALA A 144 8.28 -13.29 -0.78
CA ALA A 144 9.66 -12.85 -0.71
C ALA A 144 10.56 -13.71 -1.62
N TYR A 145 10.45 -15.04 -1.54
CA TYR A 145 11.17 -15.97 -2.41
C TYR A 145 10.85 -15.75 -3.90
N LEU A 146 9.58 -15.62 -4.22
CA LEU A 146 9.13 -15.47 -5.61
C LEU A 146 9.60 -14.13 -6.20
N SER A 147 9.49 -13.05 -5.42
CA SER A 147 10.00 -11.72 -5.80
C SER A 147 11.49 -11.76 -6.07
N GLU A 148 12.28 -12.35 -5.19
CA GLU A 148 13.72 -12.50 -5.35
C GLU A 148 14.07 -13.33 -6.59
N SER A 149 13.39 -14.47 -6.79
CA SER A 149 13.58 -15.35 -7.95
C SER A 149 13.26 -14.67 -9.28
N ILE A 150 12.18 -13.84 -9.31
CA ILE A 150 11.82 -13.04 -10.50
C ILE A 150 12.91 -12.01 -10.78
N ILE A 151 13.36 -11.27 -9.76
CA ILE A 151 14.39 -10.24 -9.89
C ILE A 151 15.72 -10.89 -10.37
N GLU A 152 16.11 -12.01 -9.80
CA GLU A 152 17.35 -12.68 -10.18
C GLU A 152 17.37 -13.12 -11.64
N ARG A 153 16.25 -13.62 -12.16
CA ARG A 153 16.13 -14.13 -13.53
C ARG A 153 15.87 -13.04 -14.58
N ALA A 154 15.26 -11.93 -14.17
CA ALA A 154 14.92 -10.86 -15.09
C ALA A 154 16.18 -10.14 -15.62
N ASP A 155 16.14 -9.70 -16.87
CA ASP A 155 17.08 -8.74 -17.39
C ASP A 155 16.86 -7.38 -16.71
N ALA A 156 17.91 -6.82 -16.09
CA ALA A 156 17.84 -5.56 -15.37
C ALA A 156 17.26 -4.40 -16.22
N ALA A 157 17.55 -4.38 -17.53
CA ALA A 157 17.05 -3.37 -18.47
C ALA A 157 15.54 -3.50 -18.73
N HIS A 158 14.96 -4.69 -18.54
CA HIS A 158 13.59 -5.02 -18.95
C HIS A 158 12.67 -5.38 -17.76
N ILE A 159 13.09 -5.12 -16.52
CA ILE A 159 12.22 -5.34 -15.36
C ILE A 159 11.07 -4.32 -15.39
N ALA A 160 9.85 -4.81 -15.59
CA ALA A 160 8.69 -3.96 -15.62
C ALA A 160 8.40 -3.38 -14.21
N PRO A 161 8.05 -2.09 -14.09
CA PRO A 161 7.52 -1.54 -12.84
C PRO A 161 6.37 -2.42 -12.31
N GLN A 162 6.25 -2.53 -10.98
CA GLN A 162 5.21 -3.33 -10.30
C GLN A 162 5.29 -4.86 -10.52
N MET A 163 6.36 -5.37 -11.15
CA MET A 163 6.48 -6.80 -11.47
C MET A 163 6.38 -7.70 -10.24
N VAL A 164 6.99 -7.30 -9.13
CA VAL A 164 7.01 -8.04 -7.86
C VAL A 164 6.07 -7.46 -6.79
N GLY A 165 5.38 -6.38 -7.10
CA GLY A 165 4.37 -5.73 -6.27
C GLY A 165 2.95 -6.06 -6.74
N PRO A 166 2.13 -5.04 -7.10
CA PRO A 166 0.70 -5.20 -7.39
C PRO A 166 0.40 -6.23 -8.49
N LYS A 167 1.22 -6.32 -9.54
CA LYS A 167 0.99 -7.30 -10.63
C LYS A 167 1.16 -8.74 -10.16
N LEU A 168 2.16 -9.01 -9.30
CA LEU A 168 2.36 -10.33 -8.72
C LEU A 168 1.20 -10.69 -7.78
N LEU A 169 0.82 -9.77 -6.89
CA LEU A 169 -0.31 -9.96 -5.98
C LEU A 169 -1.61 -10.25 -6.74
N LYS A 170 -1.91 -9.49 -7.78
CA LYS A 170 -3.09 -9.72 -8.62
C LYS A 170 -3.09 -11.11 -9.27
N ALA A 171 -1.95 -11.53 -9.82
CA ALA A 171 -1.82 -12.86 -10.42
C ALA A 171 -2.03 -13.97 -9.39
N LEU A 172 -1.47 -13.85 -8.20
CA LEU A 172 -1.62 -14.81 -7.12
C LEU A 172 -3.03 -14.79 -6.53
N ASN A 173 -3.67 -13.63 -6.40
CA ASN A 173 -5.03 -13.51 -5.88
C ASN A 173 -6.07 -14.24 -6.73
N ASN A 174 -5.87 -14.32 -8.05
CA ASN A 174 -6.74 -15.10 -8.94
C ASN A 174 -6.77 -16.60 -8.59
N LEU A 175 -5.74 -17.09 -7.91
CA LEU A 175 -5.62 -18.49 -7.51
C LEU A 175 -5.87 -18.68 -6.00
N ALA A 176 -5.28 -17.82 -5.17
CA ALA A 176 -5.26 -17.98 -3.73
C ALA A 176 -6.43 -17.31 -3.01
N GLN A 177 -7.12 -16.34 -3.65
CA GLN A 177 -8.23 -15.58 -3.08
C GLN A 177 -7.88 -15.00 -1.70
N PHE A 178 -6.96 -14.04 -1.67
CA PHE A 178 -6.50 -13.39 -0.45
C PHE A 178 -7.64 -12.71 0.32
N THR A 179 -7.49 -12.61 1.62
CA THR A 179 -8.35 -11.73 2.44
C THR A 179 -8.01 -10.28 2.12
N LEU A 180 -8.98 -9.55 1.56
CA LEU A 180 -8.84 -8.16 1.18
C LEU A 180 -9.52 -7.24 2.21
N VAL A 181 -8.92 -6.08 2.44
CA VAL A 181 -9.38 -5.03 3.35
C VAL A 181 -9.77 -3.81 2.51
N PRO A 182 -11.03 -3.72 2.09
CA PRO A 182 -11.48 -2.65 1.20
C PRO A 182 -11.45 -1.26 1.83
N GLU A 183 -11.45 -1.15 3.17
CA GLU A 183 -11.30 0.10 3.91
C GLU A 183 -9.86 0.65 3.84
N ALA A 184 -8.86 -0.19 3.55
CA ALA A 184 -7.47 0.22 3.30
C ALA A 184 -7.24 0.24 1.78
N GLY A 185 -7.70 1.30 1.13
CA GLY A 185 -7.75 1.39 -0.32
C GLY A 185 -6.61 2.19 -0.95
N ALA A 186 -6.38 1.92 -2.24
CA ALA A 186 -5.62 2.79 -3.13
C ALA A 186 -6.55 3.30 -4.23
N VAL A 187 -6.34 4.54 -4.64
CA VAL A 187 -7.22 5.23 -5.60
C VAL A 187 -6.47 5.62 -6.87
N SER A 188 -7.19 5.62 -7.99
CA SER A 188 -6.60 6.02 -9.27
C SER A 188 -6.36 7.54 -9.35
N PRO A 189 -5.40 7.98 -10.18
CA PRO A 189 -5.14 9.40 -10.42
C PRO A 189 -6.38 10.19 -10.84
N GLU A 190 -7.20 9.61 -11.70
CA GLU A 190 -8.42 10.23 -12.20
C GLU A 190 -9.42 10.48 -11.05
N LEU A 191 -9.62 9.47 -10.21
CA LEU A 191 -10.51 9.57 -9.07
C LEU A 191 -10.01 10.62 -8.07
N LEU A 192 -8.71 10.59 -7.76
CA LEU A 192 -8.13 11.56 -6.84
C LEU A 192 -8.20 12.99 -7.38
N THR A 193 -8.01 13.18 -8.69
CA THR A 193 -8.14 14.48 -9.35
C THR A 193 -9.55 15.04 -9.19
N GLU A 194 -10.58 14.21 -9.35
CA GLU A 194 -11.98 14.63 -9.16
C GLU A 194 -12.29 14.91 -7.68
N TRP A 195 -11.73 14.16 -6.72
CA TRP A 195 -11.93 14.43 -5.30
C TRP A 195 -11.28 15.73 -4.83
N VAL A 196 -10.19 16.12 -5.45
CA VAL A 196 -9.49 17.39 -5.19
C VAL A 196 -10.17 18.57 -5.89
N GLY A 197 -10.80 18.32 -7.03
CA GLY A 197 -11.52 19.30 -7.85
C GLY A 197 -13.03 19.19 -7.71
N ASP A 198 -13.69 19.08 -8.85
CA ASP A 198 -15.14 18.86 -8.92
C ASP A 198 -15.44 17.38 -9.17
N ALA A 199 -16.43 16.84 -8.45
CA ALA A 199 -16.87 15.47 -8.67
C ALA A 199 -17.34 15.23 -10.12
N GLY A 200 -16.90 14.10 -10.70
CA GLY A 200 -17.16 13.79 -12.09
C GLY A 200 -17.44 12.30 -12.34
N PRO A 201 -17.23 11.83 -13.56
CA PRO A 201 -17.57 10.47 -13.95
C PRO A 201 -16.75 9.39 -13.23
N ALA A 202 -15.50 9.66 -12.82
CA ALA A 202 -14.71 8.71 -12.02
C ALA A 202 -15.31 8.52 -10.64
N THR A 203 -15.70 9.60 -9.97
CA THR A 203 -16.39 9.57 -8.67
C THR A 203 -17.74 8.84 -8.77
N ALA A 204 -18.52 9.11 -9.82
CA ALA A 204 -19.78 8.41 -10.06
C ALA A 204 -19.57 6.91 -10.33
N CYS A 205 -18.49 6.53 -11.01
CA CYS A 205 -18.13 5.13 -11.24
C CYS A 205 -17.70 4.44 -9.94
N TYR A 206 -16.88 5.11 -9.11
CA TYR A 206 -16.45 4.61 -7.82
C TYR A 206 -17.63 4.35 -6.88
N ALA A 207 -18.56 5.29 -6.77
CA ALA A 207 -19.76 5.16 -5.93
C ALA A 207 -20.61 3.95 -6.33
N LYS A 208 -20.68 3.59 -7.63
CA LYS A 208 -21.39 2.40 -8.10
C LYS A 208 -20.74 1.07 -7.70
N ALA A 209 -19.46 1.09 -7.35
CA ALA A 209 -18.76 -0.12 -6.90
C ALA A 209 -19.19 -0.59 -5.49
N ALA A 210 -20.05 0.19 -4.80
CA ALA A 210 -20.69 -0.14 -3.51
C ALA A 210 -19.69 -0.64 -2.45
N ARG A 211 -18.58 0.10 -2.27
CA ARG A 211 -17.52 -0.21 -1.31
C ARG A 211 -17.85 0.34 0.09
N PRO A 212 -17.27 -0.24 1.16
CA PRO A 212 -17.29 0.40 2.45
C PRO A 212 -16.50 1.73 2.39
N PRO A 213 -16.79 2.67 3.33
CA PRO A 213 -16.01 3.88 3.46
C PRO A 213 -14.53 3.60 3.65
N LEU A 214 -13.66 4.39 3.02
CA LEU A 214 -12.22 4.27 3.21
C LEU A 214 -11.82 4.80 4.59
N ALA A 215 -11.04 4.01 5.31
CA ALA A 215 -10.37 4.41 6.55
C ALA A 215 -8.93 4.85 6.29
N LEU A 216 -8.25 4.17 5.37
CA LEU A 216 -6.91 4.51 4.88
C LEU A 216 -6.96 4.68 3.36
N VAL A 217 -6.31 5.73 2.87
CA VAL A 217 -6.26 6.05 1.44
C VAL A 217 -4.80 6.19 1.00
N ASN A 218 -4.32 5.27 0.17
CA ASN A 218 -3.03 5.45 -0.50
C ASN A 218 -3.22 6.44 -1.66
N LEU A 219 -2.45 7.54 -1.61
CA LEU A 219 -2.57 8.68 -2.53
C LEU A 219 -1.67 8.54 -3.77
N CYS A 220 -0.91 7.47 -3.89
CA CYS A 220 0.01 7.20 -4.98
C CYS A 220 1.00 8.35 -5.24
N SER A 221 2.20 8.27 -4.64
CA SER A 221 3.24 9.32 -4.66
C SER A 221 3.65 9.81 -6.07
N SER A 222 3.40 9.01 -7.10
CA SER A 222 3.64 9.39 -8.50
C SER A 222 2.84 10.61 -8.99
N LEU A 223 1.80 11.03 -8.25
CA LEU A 223 0.95 12.16 -8.61
C LEU A 223 1.54 13.52 -8.22
N ALA A 224 2.64 13.58 -7.47
CA ALA A 224 3.28 14.82 -7.00
C ALA A 224 2.28 15.84 -6.41
N LEU A 225 1.40 15.39 -5.53
CA LEU A 225 0.33 16.21 -4.95
C LEU A 225 0.89 17.33 -4.06
N SER A 226 0.22 18.49 -4.07
CA SER A 226 0.46 19.54 -3.09
C SER A 226 -0.20 19.18 -1.74
N GLU A 227 0.26 19.81 -0.64
CA GLU A 227 -0.39 19.66 0.67
C GLU A 227 -1.87 20.01 0.65
N GLU A 228 -2.24 21.06 -0.10
CA GLU A 228 -3.62 21.48 -0.26
C GLU A 228 -4.46 20.39 -0.97
N ALA A 229 -3.89 19.71 -1.96
CA ALA A 229 -4.54 18.61 -2.64
C ALA A 229 -4.78 17.42 -1.70
N VAL A 230 -3.79 17.07 -0.87
CA VAL A 230 -3.94 16.01 0.16
C VAL A 230 -5.05 16.36 1.15
N GLN A 231 -5.07 17.60 1.66
CA GLN A 231 -6.10 18.07 2.59
C GLN A 231 -7.50 18.01 1.95
N ARG A 232 -7.63 18.43 0.69
CA ARG A 232 -8.92 18.36 -0.03
C ARG A 232 -9.37 16.90 -0.23
N ALA A 233 -8.46 16.01 -0.61
CA ALA A 233 -8.78 14.58 -0.75
C ALA A 233 -9.25 13.97 0.57
N ALA A 234 -8.55 14.26 1.69
CA ALA A 234 -8.97 13.81 3.01
C ALA A 234 -10.35 14.33 3.41
N GLN A 235 -10.62 15.63 3.17
CA GLN A 235 -11.92 16.22 3.44
C GLN A 235 -13.05 15.60 2.59
N TYR A 236 -12.76 15.30 1.33
CA TYR A 236 -13.73 14.65 0.45
C TYR A 236 -14.10 13.26 0.99
N VAL A 237 -13.09 12.41 1.27
CA VAL A 237 -13.33 11.06 1.77
C VAL A 237 -14.07 11.08 3.12
N SER A 238 -13.69 11.96 4.05
CA SER A 238 -14.35 12.08 5.36
C SER A 238 -15.82 12.52 5.25
N ARG A 239 -16.20 13.28 4.22
CA ARG A 239 -17.59 13.78 4.05
C ARG A 239 -18.49 12.79 3.31
N HIS A 240 -17.94 12.03 2.39
CA HIS A 240 -18.73 11.23 1.46
C HIS A 240 -18.64 9.73 1.74
N GLY A 241 -17.76 9.33 2.66
CA GLY A 241 -17.53 7.93 2.99
C GLY A 241 -17.11 7.13 1.75
N ALA A 242 -16.26 7.73 0.94
CA ALA A 242 -15.90 7.24 -0.38
C ALA A 242 -15.41 5.81 -0.37
#